data_877331af09954c9c2caf7b19a3a96b9a
#
_entry.id   877331af09954c9c2caf7b19a3a96b9a
#
_cell.length_a   1.000
_cell.length_b   1.000
_cell.length_c   1.000
_cell.angle_alpha   90.00
_cell.angle_beta   90.00
_cell.angle_gamma   90.00
#
_symmetry.space_group_name_H-M   'P 1'
#
loop_
_entity.id
_entity.type
_entity.pdbx_description
1 polymer ?
#
loop_
_entity_poly.entity_id
_entity_poly.type
_entity_poly.pdbx_seq_one_letter_code
_entity_poly.pdbx_strand_id
1 'polypeptide(L)'
;MKNLILTILFYFPACFIFSQNIDSAQFYFKKGIEEKNSRLFAVAGKDLDKAIALNPNYTEAYIESGNVNLEMRKIDPALGNFTKAYELEPNNTEVIKQLSTLYFNNRQFQKAIDLAQKCSSCPDADRIMGMSYYNLEDYGKAQTLLQKAIAKDDKDGEAAYTLGRTYLELENEKNAIQLYQKAIAIEPERNVWIYELGLIYYNQEDYKNALQYFNMAAAKGYNKTSDYYENAGFAQLYTGDAENGMKTLNDLLSKKPNNKELINNIAYALYETKRYDGALGYYSKLIELNPNDAESLFMAGMVFQKKGEKEKGQKICDKAIAMDPSLAKNRQKKDVPAGL
;
A
#
# COMPACT_ATOMS: atom_id res chain seq x y z
N MET A 1 11.91 88.35 19.97
CA MET A 1 12.82 87.72 19.02
C MET A 1 13.29 86.42 19.62
N LYS A 2 12.65 85.33 19.34
CA LYS A 2 13.07 83.98 19.74
C LYS A 2 12.89 83.04 18.55
N ASN A 3 13.94 82.42 18.21
CA ASN A 3 14.12 81.55 17.06
C ASN A 3 13.19 80.31 17.15
N LEU A 4 12.35 80.17 16.16
CA LEU A 4 11.62 78.93 15.88
C LEU A 4 12.52 78.14 14.94
N ILE A 5 13.26 77.16 15.52
CA ILE A 5 14.05 76.21 14.74
C ILE A 5 13.12 75.09 14.26
N LEU A 6 12.96 75.08 13.00
CA LEU A 6 12.25 74.09 12.17
C LEU A 6 12.88 72.73 12.31
N THR A 7 12.20 71.79 12.93
CA THR A 7 12.55 70.35 12.91
C THR A 7 11.64 69.68 11.90
N ILE A 8 11.88 69.92 10.64
CA ILE A 8 11.40 69.07 9.55
C ILE A 8 12.64 68.33 9.04
N LEU A 9 12.76 67.07 9.36
CA LEU A 9 13.57 66.16 8.48
C LEU A 9 13.55 64.69 8.92
N PHE A 10 13.39 63.87 7.93
CA PHE A 10 13.74 62.45 7.86
C PHE A 10 12.67 61.40 8.22
N TYR A 11 11.54 61.46 7.49
CA TYR A 11 10.68 60.27 7.38
C TYR A 11 10.42 59.83 5.92
N PHE A 12 11.20 60.32 4.94
CA PHE A 12 10.89 60.07 3.53
C PHE A 12 11.71 58.99 2.79
N PRO A 13 12.85 58.46 3.23
CA PRO A 13 13.55 57.46 2.42
C PRO A 13 13.06 56.01 2.65
N ALA A 14 12.56 55.68 3.85
CA ALA A 14 12.19 54.28 4.13
C ALA A 14 10.96 53.82 3.34
N CYS A 15 9.94 54.68 3.19
CA CYS A 15 8.73 54.33 2.42
C CYS A 15 8.99 54.19 0.91
N PHE A 16 9.92 54.98 0.37
CA PHE A 16 10.26 54.91 -1.07
C PHE A 16 11.05 53.65 -1.42
N ILE A 17 11.99 53.22 -0.55
CA ILE A 17 12.76 51.99 -0.72
C ILE A 17 11.84 50.78 -0.59
N PHE A 18 10.89 50.82 0.31
CA PHE A 18 9.92 49.73 0.51
C PHE A 18 8.98 49.57 -0.69
N SER A 19 8.48 50.64 -1.25
CA SER A 19 7.64 50.64 -2.46
C SER A 19 8.40 50.09 -3.67
N GLN A 20 9.64 50.51 -3.88
CA GLN A 20 10.48 50.07 -5.01
C GLN A 20 10.84 48.58 -4.89
N ASN A 21 11.01 48.05 -3.66
CA ASN A 21 11.26 46.63 -3.46
C ASN A 21 10.02 45.79 -3.73
N ILE A 22 8.82 46.26 -3.39
CA ILE A 22 7.55 45.57 -3.67
C ILE A 22 7.32 45.47 -5.19
N ASP A 23 7.51 46.58 -5.94
CA ASP A 23 7.36 46.55 -7.39
C ASP A 23 8.36 45.60 -8.07
N SER A 24 9.60 45.54 -7.56
CA SER A 24 10.63 44.62 -8.04
C SER A 24 10.31 43.18 -7.66
N ALA A 25 9.77 42.91 -6.48
CA ALA A 25 9.33 41.58 -6.07
C ALA A 25 8.21 41.06 -6.98
N GLN A 26 7.22 41.88 -7.29
CA GLN A 26 6.15 41.53 -8.22
C GLN A 26 6.65 41.27 -9.65
N PHE A 27 7.64 42.00 -10.10
CA PHE A 27 8.27 41.77 -11.41
C PHE A 27 8.91 40.37 -11.46
N TYR A 28 9.74 40.03 -10.47
CA TYR A 28 10.38 38.69 -10.42
C TYR A 28 9.37 37.58 -10.21
N PHE A 29 8.33 37.82 -9.42
CA PHE A 29 7.24 36.84 -9.25
C PHE A 29 6.55 36.55 -10.61
N LYS A 30 6.10 37.58 -11.34
CA LYS A 30 5.46 37.39 -12.65
C LYS A 30 6.37 36.64 -13.62
N LYS A 31 7.66 37.04 -13.67
CA LYS A 31 8.64 36.36 -14.51
C LYS A 31 8.81 34.91 -14.14
N GLY A 32 8.91 34.60 -12.87
CA GLY A 32 8.98 33.21 -12.36
C GLY A 32 7.75 32.37 -12.74
N ILE A 33 6.54 32.98 -12.73
CA ILE A 33 5.31 32.31 -13.19
C ILE A 33 5.35 32.03 -14.70
N GLU A 34 5.80 32.96 -15.51
CA GLU A 34 5.95 32.79 -16.97
C GLU A 34 6.91 31.66 -17.29
N GLU A 35 8.05 31.61 -16.58
CA GLU A 35 9.06 30.56 -16.73
C GLU A 35 8.55 29.20 -16.25
N LYS A 36 7.81 29.13 -15.13
CA LYS A 36 7.12 27.94 -14.66
C LYS A 36 6.16 27.38 -15.72
N ASN A 37 5.34 28.27 -16.31
CA ASN A 37 4.40 27.90 -17.37
C ASN A 37 5.11 27.39 -18.63
N SER A 38 6.32 27.90 -18.88
CA SER A 38 7.21 27.43 -19.94
C SER A 38 8.02 26.17 -19.56
N ARG A 39 7.78 25.57 -18.39
CA ARG A 39 8.48 24.42 -17.81
C ARG A 39 9.99 24.66 -17.56
N LEU A 40 10.41 25.91 -17.47
CA LEU A 40 11.78 26.32 -17.16
C LEU A 40 11.97 26.38 -15.63
N PHE A 41 11.67 25.28 -14.92
CA PHE A 41 11.55 25.23 -13.47
C PHE A 41 12.80 25.73 -12.73
N ALA A 42 14.02 25.41 -13.23
CA ALA A 42 15.24 25.85 -12.58
C ALA A 42 15.47 27.38 -12.68
N VAL A 43 14.94 28.03 -13.71
CA VAL A 43 15.01 29.48 -13.88
C VAL A 43 13.90 30.14 -13.07
N ALA A 44 12.69 29.60 -13.17
CA ALA A 44 11.54 30.03 -12.37
C ALA A 44 11.84 30.08 -10.89
N GLY A 45 12.48 29.01 -10.35
CA GLY A 45 12.87 28.96 -8.94
C GLY A 45 13.79 30.12 -8.54
N LYS A 46 14.79 30.43 -9.37
CA LYS A 46 15.71 31.57 -9.11
C LYS A 46 15.00 32.94 -9.10
N ASP A 47 14.04 33.14 -9.98
CA ASP A 47 13.33 34.42 -10.01
C ASP A 47 12.28 34.50 -8.88
N LEU A 48 11.65 33.39 -8.50
CA LEU A 48 10.81 33.33 -7.33
C LEU A 48 11.62 33.57 -6.04
N ASP A 49 12.82 33.01 -5.92
CA ASP A 49 13.72 33.26 -4.78
C ASP A 49 14.12 34.73 -4.67
N LYS A 50 14.31 35.43 -5.82
CA LYS A 50 14.53 36.89 -5.83
C LYS A 50 13.29 37.64 -5.37
N ALA A 51 12.09 37.22 -5.79
CA ALA A 51 10.84 37.83 -5.34
C ALA A 51 10.71 37.71 -3.81
N ILE A 52 11.01 36.54 -3.26
CA ILE A 52 11.02 36.28 -1.81
C ILE A 52 12.07 37.13 -1.10
N ALA A 53 13.28 37.23 -1.65
CA ALA A 53 14.35 38.06 -1.06
C ALA A 53 14.00 39.55 -1.00
N LEU A 54 13.27 40.06 -1.99
CA LEU A 54 12.80 41.45 -2.06
C LEU A 54 11.57 41.69 -1.17
N ASN A 55 10.70 40.71 -1.03
CA ASN A 55 9.53 40.76 -0.14
C ASN A 55 9.41 39.45 0.64
N PRO A 56 9.98 39.35 1.85
CA PRO A 56 9.92 38.14 2.69
C PRO A 56 8.52 37.77 3.20
N ASN A 57 7.52 38.63 3.00
CA ASN A 57 6.12 38.37 3.36
C ASN A 57 5.24 38.06 2.12
N TYR A 58 5.85 37.68 0.99
CA TYR A 58 5.13 37.39 -0.23
C TYR A 58 4.66 35.94 -0.26
N THR A 59 3.51 35.67 0.34
CA THR A 59 2.96 34.33 0.51
C THR A 59 2.87 33.56 -0.81
N GLU A 60 2.36 34.20 -1.88
CA GLU A 60 2.19 33.59 -3.20
C GLU A 60 3.54 33.19 -3.81
N ALA A 61 4.60 33.96 -3.56
CA ALA A 61 5.94 33.61 -4.05
C ALA A 61 6.48 32.35 -3.37
N TYR A 62 6.23 32.17 -2.08
CA TYR A 62 6.56 30.93 -1.38
C TYR A 62 5.73 29.75 -1.90
N ILE A 63 4.43 29.93 -2.12
CA ILE A 63 3.57 28.88 -2.68
C ILE A 63 4.11 28.43 -4.03
N GLU A 64 4.39 29.36 -4.92
CA GLU A 64 4.87 29.06 -6.28
C GLU A 64 6.28 28.49 -6.30
N SER A 65 7.18 28.97 -5.43
CA SER A 65 8.49 28.35 -5.24
C SER A 65 8.37 26.93 -4.70
N GLY A 66 7.42 26.68 -3.79
CA GLY A 66 7.06 25.33 -3.32
C GLY A 66 6.63 24.44 -4.47
N ASN A 67 5.68 24.90 -5.31
CA ASN A 67 5.19 24.19 -6.48
C ASN A 67 6.33 23.86 -7.47
N VAL A 68 7.17 24.84 -7.79
CA VAL A 68 8.34 24.66 -8.67
C VAL A 68 9.33 23.63 -8.11
N ASN A 69 9.55 23.64 -6.79
CA ASN A 69 10.40 22.64 -6.15
C ASN A 69 9.80 21.23 -6.21
N LEU A 70 8.46 21.09 -6.12
CA LEU A 70 7.79 19.79 -6.32
C LEU A 70 7.98 19.27 -7.76
N GLU A 71 7.82 20.13 -8.77
CA GLU A 71 8.08 19.77 -10.17
C GLU A 71 9.53 19.28 -10.39
N MET A 72 10.47 19.87 -9.66
CA MET A 72 11.88 19.44 -9.65
C MET A 72 12.17 18.26 -8.72
N ARG A 73 11.16 17.69 -8.06
CA ARG A 73 11.29 16.60 -7.05
C ARG A 73 12.17 16.99 -5.85
N LYS A 74 12.23 18.24 -5.51
CA LYS A 74 12.97 18.77 -4.36
C LYS A 74 12.03 18.93 -3.16
N ILE A 75 11.79 17.83 -2.46
CA ILE A 75 10.76 17.75 -1.40
C ILE A 75 11.08 18.68 -0.22
N ASP A 76 12.32 18.66 0.29
CA ASP A 76 12.68 19.48 1.45
C ASP A 76 12.58 20.98 1.20
N PRO A 77 13.10 21.55 0.07
CA PRO A 77 12.84 22.92 -0.29
C PRO A 77 11.37 23.26 -0.45
N ALA A 78 10.57 22.38 -1.08
CA ALA A 78 9.13 22.58 -1.20
C ALA A 78 8.45 22.66 0.17
N LEU A 79 8.78 21.72 1.07
CA LEU A 79 8.26 21.70 2.44
C LEU A 79 8.62 23.01 3.19
N GLY A 80 9.87 23.48 3.07
CA GLY A 80 10.30 24.75 3.67
C GLY A 80 9.49 25.94 3.16
N ASN A 81 9.28 26.03 1.85
CA ASN A 81 8.52 27.12 1.25
C ASN A 81 7.03 27.09 1.66
N PHE A 82 6.37 25.93 1.62
CA PHE A 82 4.98 25.85 2.07
C PHE A 82 4.85 26.08 3.57
N THR A 83 5.84 25.67 4.38
CA THR A 83 5.85 25.98 5.81
C THR A 83 5.90 27.48 6.04
N LYS A 84 6.74 28.21 5.26
CA LYS A 84 6.82 29.66 5.36
C LYS A 84 5.53 30.34 4.88
N ALA A 85 4.93 29.85 3.79
CA ALA A 85 3.62 30.31 3.35
C ALA A 85 2.53 30.10 4.42
N TYR A 86 2.57 28.95 5.13
CA TYR A 86 1.65 28.66 6.22
C TYR A 86 1.85 29.57 7.43
N GLU A 87 3.11 29.92 7.77
CA GLU A 87 3.39 30.89 8.85
C GLU A 87 2.83 32.27 8.54
N LEU A 88 2.87 32.70 7.27
CA LEU A 88 2.32 33.97 6.83
C LEU A 88 0.80 33.96 6.75
N GLU A 89 0.21 32.88 6.26
CA GLU A 89 -1.23 32.72 6.07
C GLU A 89 -1.74 31.36 6.60
N PRO A 90 -1.94 31.21 7.93
CA PRO A 90 -2.30 29.92 8.55
C PRO A 90 -3.66 29.36 8.11
N ASN A 91 -4.52 30.18 7.51
CA ASN A 91 -5.84 29.78 7.04
C ASN A 91 -5.90 29.58 5.51
N ASN A 92 -4.77 29.67 4.82
CA ASN A 92 -4.71 29.47 3.38
C ASN A 92 -4.95 27.98 3.06
N THR A 93 -6.11 27.69 2.48
CA THR A 93 -6.56 26.32 2.21
C THR A 93 -5.66 25.56 1.25
N GLU A 94 -5.10 26.25 0.26
CA GLU A 94 -4.15 25.66 -0.69
C GLU A 94 -2.86 25.25 0.02
N VAL A 95 -2.32 26.10 0.86
CA VAL A 95 -1.11 25.80 1.65
C VAL A 95 -1.34 24.63 2.61
N ILE A 96 -2.48 24.62 3.30
CA ILE A 96 -2.85 23.51 4.20
C ILE A 96 -2.93 22.20 3.40
N LYS A 97 -3.56 22.20 2.24
CA LYS A 97 -3.66 21.04 1.36
C LYS A 97 -2.27 20.52 0.95
N GLN A 98 -1.42 21.40 0.43
CA GLN A 98 -0.08 21.03 -0.03
C GLN A 98 0.77 20.47 1.11
N LEU A 99 0.80 21.16 2.25
CA LEU A 99 1.57 20.70 3.41
C LEU A 99 1.06 19.39 3.99
N SER A 100 -0.26 19.23 4.15
CA SER A 100 -0.81 17.97 4.68
C SER A 100 -0.51 16.80 3.76
N THR A 101 -0.60 17.00 2.44
CA THR A 101 -0.22 16.00 1.44
C THR A 101 1.27 15.67 1.51
N LEU A 102 2.14 16.67 1.64
CA LEU A 102 3.58 16.46 1.76
C LEU A 102 3.94 15.72 3.05
N TYR A 103 3.33 16.07 4.19
CA TYR A 103 3.54 15.35 5.43
C TYR A 103 3.07 13.90 5.33
N PHE A 104 1.92 13.63 4.70
CA PHE A 104 1.44 12.28 4.45
C PHE A 104 2.44 11.48 3.59
N ASN A 105 2.88 12.03 2.45
CA ASN A 105 3.84 11.37 1.55
C ASN A 105 5.20 11.10 2.21
N ASN A 106 5.61 11.97 3.15
CA ASN A 106 6.83 11.78 3.96
C ASN A 106 6.60 10.92 5.22
N ARG A 107 5.48 10.21 5.30
CA ARG A 107 5.10 9.35 6.43
C ARG A 107 5.04 10.06 7.80
N GLN A 108 4.87 11.38 7.79
CA GLN A 108 4.65 12.18 9.00
C GLN A 108 3.14 12.29 9.26
N PHE A 109 2.51 11.12 9.45
CA PHE A 109 1.05 10.98 9.46
C PHE A 109 0.35 11.84 10.51
N GLN A 110 0.93 11.96 11.71
CA GLN A 110 0.34 12.82 12.75
C GLN A 110 0.32 14.28 12.34
N LYS A 111 1.41 14.80 11.73
CA LYS A 111 1.45 16.18 11.23
C LYS A 111 0.47 16.41 10.09
N ALA A 112 0.30 15.42 9.22
CA ALA A 112 -0.69 15.47 8.15
C ALA A 112 -2.12 15.60 8.72
N ILE A 113 -2.45 14.83 9.77
CA ILE A 113 -3.73 14.89 10.48
C ILE A 113 -3.91 16.25 11.13
N ASP A 114 -2.95 16.70 11.95
CA ASP A 114 -3.03 17.96 12.72
C ASP A 114 -3.25 19.15 11.80
N LEU A 115 -2.68 19.11 10.60
CA LEU A 115 -2.82 20.18 9.63
C LEU A 115 -4.14 20.08 8.85
N ALA A 116 -4.49 18.89 8.36
CA ALA A 116 -5.73 18.67 7.62
C ALA A 116 -6.98 18.99 8.47
N GLN A 117 -6.94 18.72 9.77
CA GLN A 117 -8.02 19.09 10.71
C GLN A 117 -8.32 20.58 10.76
N LYS A 118 -7.33 21.44 10.47
CA LYS A 118 -7.51 22.91 10.47
C LYS A 118 -8.30 23.41 9.27
N CYS A 119 -8.48 22.56 8.26
CA CYS A 119 -9.22 22.89 7.05
C CYS A 119 -10.38 21.91 6.80
N SER A 120 -11.45 22.02 7.59
CA SER A 120 -12.65 21.17 7.41
C SER A 120 -13.35 21.39 6.05
N SER A 121 -13.09 22.52 5.39
CA SER A 121 -13.60 22.85 4.06
C SER A 121 -12.72 22.32 2.92
N CYS A 122 -11.48 21.88 3.20
CA CYS A 122 -10.60 21.30 2.20
C CYS A 122 -11.20 19.96 1.70
N PRO A 123 -11.40 19.79 0.38
CA PRO A 123 -11.99 18.57 -0.15
C PRO A 123 -11.27 17.29 0.26
N ASP A 124 -9.93 17.34 0.30
CA ASP A 124 -9.08 16.19 0.58
C ASP A 124 -8.79 15.95 2.07
N ALA A 125 -9.33 16.79 2.98
CA ALA A 125 -8.99 16.70 4.41
C ALA A 125 -9.38 15.33 5.00
N ASP A 126 -10.62 14.88 4.77
CA ASP A 126 -11.09 13.57 5.26
C ASP A 126 -10.28 12.41 4.66
N ARG A 127 -9.89 12.51 3.38
CA ARG A 127 -9.07 11.53 2.69
C ARG A 127 -7.67 11.44 3.32
N ILE A 128 -6.96 12.56 3.44
CA ILE A 128 -5.61 12.60 4.02
C ILE A 128 -5.61 12.11 5.45
N MET A 129 -6.57 12.56 6.27
CA MET A 129 -6.71 12.10 7.66
C MET A 129 -7.04 10.60 7.71
N GLY A 130 -7.98 10.13 6.91
CA GLY A 130 -8.37 8.72 6.88
C GLY A 130 -7.22 7.80 6.49
N MET A 131 -6.48 8.14 5.44
CA MET A 131 -5.29 7.40 5.00
C MET A 131 -4.16 7.47 6.04
N SER A 132 -4.02 8.61 6.73
CA SER A 132 -3.04 8.76 7.82
C SER A 132 -3.38 7.90 9.02
N TYR A 133 -4.65 7.86 9.44
CA TYR A 133 -5.10 6.99 10.53
C TYR A 133 -4.97 5.51 10.18
N TYR A 134 -5.20 5.11 8.93
CA TYR A 134 -4.91 3.75 8.47
C TYR A 134 -3.44 3.38 8.72
N ASN A 135 -2.51 4.26 8.33
CA ASN A 135 -1.08 4.02 8.53
C ASN A 135 -0.64 4.07 10.01
N LEU A 136 -1.43 4.71 10.88
CA LEU A 136 -1.25 4.71 12.33
C LEU A 136 -2.04 3.58 13.03
N GLU A 137 -2.65 2.67 12.25
CA GLU A 137 -3.42 1.52 12.74
C GLU A 137 -4.67 1.89 13.55
N ASP A 138 -5.13 3.15 13.48
CA ASP A 138 -6.43 3.57 14.03
C ASP A 138 -7.54 3.33 12.99
N TYR A 139 -7.85 2.05 12.78
CA TYR A 139 -8.78 1.62 11.73
C TYR A 139 -10.20 2.14 11.91
N GLY A 140 -10.63 2.40 13.14
CA GLY A 140 -11.95 2.99 13.41
C GLY A 140 -12.10 4.42 12.88
N LYS A 141 -11.07 5.27 13.13
CA LYS A 141 -11.06 6.62 12.57
C LYS A 141 -10.81 6.61 11.06
N ALA A 142 -9.92 5.74 10.58
CA ALA A 142 -9.68 5.55 9.16
C ALA A 142 -10.98 5.23 8.41
N GLN A 143 -11.75 4.24 8.88
CA GLN A 143 -13.03 3.86 8.32
C GLN A 143 -13.99 5.05 8.22
N THR A 144 -14.19 5.76 9.34
CA THR A 144 -15.14 6.87 9.40
C THR A 144 -14.78 7.99 8.42
N LEU A 145 -13.50 8.35 8.33
CA LEU A 145 -13.03 9.45 7.50
C LEU A 145 -12.97 9.07 6.02
N LEU A 146 -12.54 7.85 5.70
CA LEU A 146 -12.52 7.37 4.31
C LEU A 146 -13.93 7.20 3.75
N GLN A 147 -14.90 6.77 4.56
CA GLN A 147 -16.31 6.76 4.16
C GLN A 147 -16.81 8.17 3.81
N LYS A 148 -16.45 9.19 4.59
CA LYS A 148 -16.77 10.59 4.28
C LYS A 148 -16.08 11.08 3.01
N ALA A 149 -14.81 10.71 2.80
CA ALA A 149 -14.06 11.06 1.61
C ALA A 149 -14.74 10.50 0.35
N ILE A 150 -15.09 9.21 0.35
CA ILE A 150 -15.77 8.54 -0.78
C ILE A 150 -17.19 9.08 -1.00
N ALA A 151 -17.87 9.55 0.05
CA ALA A 151 -19.18 10.18 -0.09
C ALA A 151 -19.10 11.57 -0.75
N LYS A 152 -17.94 12.26 -0.62
CA LYS A 152 -17.68 13.55 -1.29
C LYS A 152 -17.18 13.36 -2.72
N ASP A 153 -16.32 12.38 -2.93
CA ASP A 153 -15.79 12.01 -4.25
C ASP A 153 -15.86 10.49 -4.44
N ASP A 154 -16.87 10.04 -5.16
CA ASP A 154 -17.11 8.62 -5.43
C ASP A 154 -16.14 8.01 -6.47
N LYS A 155 -15.30 8.86 -7.09
CA LYS A 155 -14.26 8.47 -8.06
C LYS A 155 -12.84 8.45 -7.44
N ASP A 156 -12.71 8.64 -6.15
CA ASP A 156 -11.43 8.47 -5.46
C ASP A 156 -11.12 6.97 -5.27
N GLY A 157 -10.41 6.40 -6.25
CA GLY A 157 -10.00 4.99 -6.24
C GLY A 157 -9.07 4.65 -5.08
N GLU A 158 -8.17 5.58 -4.72
CA GLU A 158 -7.21 5.35 -3.63
C GLU A 158 -7.87 5.37 -2.26
N ALA A 159 -8.87 6.27 -2.04
CA ALA A 159 -9.67 6.24 -0.82
C ALA A 159 -10.52 4.96 -0.72
N ALA A 160 -11.10 4.51 -1.84
CA ALA A 160 -11.85 3.26 -1.88
C ALA A 160 -10.95 2.04 -1.58
N TYR A 161 -9.78 1.97 -2.18
CA TYR A 161 -8.79 0.94 -1.91
C TYR A 161 -8.35 0.93 -0.45
N THR A 162 -7.99 2.10 0.10
CA THR A 162 -7.53 2.19 1.50
C THR A 162 -8.66 1.83 2.47
N LEU A 163 -9.91 2.19 2.18
CA LEU A 163 -11.06 1.75 2.97
C LEU A 163 -11.26 0.24 2.87
N GLY A 164 -11.06 -0.35 1.68
CA GLY A 164 -11.08 -1.80 1.51
C GLY A 164 -10.07 -2.51 2.39
N ARG A 165 -8.83 -2.01 2.42
CA ARG A 165 -7.80 -2.50 3.34
C ARG A 165 -8.17 -2.31 4.80
N THR A 166 -8.75 -1.15 5.14
CA THR A 166 -9.24 -0.89 6.51
C THR A 166 -10.27 -1.93 6.95
N TYR A 167 -11.17 -2.34 6.05
CA TYR A 167 -12.14 -3.39 6.35
C TYR A 167 -11.52 -4.77 6.51
N LEU A 168 -10.41 -5.08 5.83
CA LEU A 168 -9.67 -6.33 6.06
C LEU A 168 -9.09 -6.37 7.46
N GLU A 169 -8.48 -5.27 7.92
CA GLU A 169 -7.95 -5.18 9.29
C GLU A 169 -9.06 -5.26 10.37
N LEU A 170 -10.29 -4.91 9.99
CA LEU A 170 -11.50 -5.05 10.82
C LEU A 170 -12.24 -6.38 10.60
N GLU A 171 -11.60 -7.35 9.95
CA GLU A 171 -12.15 -8.69 9.65
C GLU A 171 -13.49 -8.66 8.87
N ASN A 172 -13.73 -7.60 8.10
CA ASN A 172 -14.94 -7.44 7.29
C ASN A 172 -14.65 -7.62 5.80
N GLU A 173 -14.33 -8.84 5.42
CA GLU A 173 -13.93 -9.20 4.06
C GLU A 173 -14.99 -8.87 3.00
N LYS A 174 -16.27 -9.00 3.34
CA LYS A 174 -17.36 -8.71 2.38
C LYS A 174 -17.32 -7.25 1.91
N ASN A 175 -17.18 -6.30 2.83
CA ASN A 175 -17.09 -4.89 2.49
C ASN A 175 -15.75 -4.58 1.83
N ALA A 176 -14.67 -5.24 2.25
CA ALA A 176 -13.36 -5.11 1.63
C ALA A 176 -13.41 -5.46 0.14
N ILE A 177 -13.95 -6.63 -0.22
CA ILE A 177 -14.07 -7.07 -1.63
C ILE A 177 -14.83 -6.04 -2.47
N GLN A 178 -15.96 -5.53 -2.00
CA GLN A 178 -16.74 -4.52 -2.72
C GLN A 178 -15.95 -3.24 -3.00
N LEU A 179 -15.16 -2.81 -2.03
CA LEU A 179 -14.35 -1.61 -2.15
C LEU A 179 -13.12 -1.80 -3.04
N TYR A 180 -12.47 -2.96 -2.99
CA TYR A 180 -11.42 -3.32 -3.94
C TYR A 180 -11.96 -3.35 -5.37
N GLN A 181 -13.14 -3.96 -5.59
CA GLN A 181 -13.78 -3.98 -6.90
C GLN A 181 -14.12 -2.57 -7.38
N LYS A 182 -14.63 -1.69 -6.50
CA LYS A 182 -14.87 -0.28 -6.81
C LYS A 182 -13.58 0.44 -7.18
N ALA A 183 -12.53 0.29 -6.38
CA ALA A 183 -11.22 0.91 -6.62
C ALA A 183 -10.63 0.48 -7.98
N ILE A 184 -10.67 -0.82 -8.29
CA ILE A 184 -10.20 -1.38 -9.56
C ILE A 184 -11.04 -0.89 -10.75
N ALA A 185 -12.36 -0.71 -10.57
CA ALA A 185 -13.22 -0.16 -11.61
C ALA A 185 -12.88 1.30 -11.93
N ILE A 186 -12.45 2.08 -10.92
CA ILE A 186 -12.02 3.48 -11.09
C ILE A 186 -10.62 3.55 -11.70
N GLU A 187 -9.68 2.76 -11.18
CA GLU A 187 -8.28 2.74 -11.63
C GLU A 187 -7.85 1.33 -12.10
N PRO A 188 -8.26 0.91 -13.31
CA PRO A 188 -8.09 -0.47 -13.78
C PRO A 188 -6.62 -0.86 -14.09
N GLU A 189 -5.71 0.09 -14.08
CA GLU A 189 -4.27 -0.17 -14.30
C GLU A 189 -3.49 -0.43 -13.00
N ARG A 190 -4.14 -0.37 -11.84
CA ARG A 190 -3.53 -0.65 -10.52
C ARG A 190 -3.39 -2.16 -10.30
N ASN A 191 -2.44 -2.75 -10.98
CA ASN A 191 -2.20 -4.19 -10.98
C ASN A 191 -1.96 -4.79 -9.58
N VAL A 192 -1.39 -4.03 -8.64
CA VAL A 192 -1.21 -4.45 -7.24
C VAL A 192 -2.57 -4.65 -6.55
N TRP A 193 -3.51 -3.72 -6.71
CA TRP A 193 -4.85 -3.84 -6.12
C TRP A 193 -5.60 -5.06 -6.65
N ILE A 194 -5.43 -5.32 -7.96
CA ILE A 194 -6.01 -6.50 -8.62
C ILE A 194 -5.43 -7.79 -8.01
N TYR A 195 -4.11 -7.84 -7.82
CA TYR A 195 -3.46 -9.00 -7.22
C TYR A 195 -3.90 -9.22 -5.77
N GLU A 196 -3.97 -8.16 -4.97
CA GLU A 196 -4.44 -8.22 -3.59
C GLU A 196 -5.89 -8.72 -3.48
N LEU A 197 -6.78 -8.27 -4.39
CA LEU A 197 -8.14 -8.83 -4.43
C LEU A 197 -8.13 -10.33 -4.75
N GLY A 198 -7.21 -10.77 -5.63
CA GLY A 198 -6.99 -12.19 -5.87
C GLY A 198 -6.55 -12.95 -4.61
N LEU A 199 -5.69 -12.34 -3.77
CA LEU A 199 -5.28 -12.94 -2.49
C LEU A 199 -6.44 -13.05 -1.50
N ILE A 200 -7.35 -12.06 -1.47
CA ILE A 200 -8.54 -12.13 -0.61
C ILE A 200 -9.40 -13.33 -1.01
N TYR A 201 -9.66 -13.52 -2.30
CA TYR A 201 -10.40 -14.70 -2.78
C TYR A 201 -9.65 -16.01 -2.53
N TYR A 202 -8.32 -16.00 -2.65
CA TYR A 202 -7.49 -17.17 -2.35
C TYR A 202 -7.61 -17.59 -0.88
N ASN A 203 -7.59 -16.64 0.05
CA ASN A 203 -7.77 -16.90 1.47
C ASN A 203 -9.18 -17.40 1.82
N GLN A 204 -10.19 -17.04 1.01
CA GLN A 204 -11.55 -17.58 1.11
C GLN A 204 -11.72 -18.95 0.42
N GLU A 205 -10.62 -19.54 -0.07
CA GLU A 205 -10.64 -20.79 -0.86
C GLU A 205 -11.45 -20.69 -2.17
N ASP A 206 -11.82 -19.47 -2.59
CA ASP A 206 -12.40 -19.21 -3.91
C ASP A 206 -11.31 -19.11 -4.98
N TYR A 207 -10.66 -20.25 -5.19
CA TYR A 207 -9.51 -20.34 -6.10
C TYR A 207 -9.84 -19.97 -7.55
N LYS A 208 -11.10 -20.10 -7.96
CA LYS A 208 -11.53 -19.71 -9.29
C LYS A 208 -11.45 -18.19 -9.48
N ASN A 209 -12.02 -17.42 -8.58
CA ASN A 209 -11.93 -15.97 -8.61
C ASN A 209 -10.49 -15.51 -8.32
N ALA A 210 -9.78 -16.14 -7.38
CA ALA A 210 -8.37 -15.85 -7.14
C ALA A 210 -7.54 -15.95 -8.43
N LEU A 211 -7.64 -17.05 -9.17
CA LEU A 211 -6.92 -17.24 -10.42
C LEU A 211 -7.30 -16.23 -11.50
N GLN A 212 -8.59 -15.86 -11.58
CA GLN A 212 -9.05 -14.82 -12.49
C GLN A 212 -8.35 -13.48 -12.20
N TYR A 213 -8.31 -13.05 -10.93
CA TYR A 213 -7.67 -11.79 -10.55
C TYR A 213 -6.15 -11.86 -10.65
N PHE A 214 -5.51 -12.97 -10.34
CA PHE A 214 -4.07 -13.15 -10.59
C PHE A 214 -3.72 -12.99 -12.07
N ASN A 215 -4.47 -13.63 -12.95
CA ASN A 215 -4.27 -13.51 -14.40
C ASN A 215 -4.52 -12.07 -14.89
N MET A 216 -5.55 -11.40 -14.36
CA MET A 216 -5.83 -10.01 -14.69
C MET A 216 -4.70 -9.08 -14.22
N ALA A 217 -4.18 -9.25 -13.01
CA ALA A 217 -3.03 -8.50 -12.51
C ALA A 217 -1.80 -8.69 -13.40
N ALA A 218 -1.51 -9.94 -13.79
CA ALA A 218 -0.41 -10.25 -14.70
C ALA A 218 -0.57 -9.61 -16.07
N ALA A 219 -1.79 -9.60 -16.64
CA ALA A 219 -2.09 -8.94 -17.90
C ALA A 219 -1.91 -7.41 -17.82
N LYS A 220 -2.07 -6.82 -16.62
CA LYS A 220 -1.82 -5.41 -16.31
C LYS A 220 -0.37 -5.13 -15.89
N GLY A 221 0.54 -6.06 -16.08
CA GLY A 221 1.96 -5.87 -15.84
C GLY A 221 2.39 -6.06 -14.37
N TYR A 222 1.61 -6.79 -13.55
CA TYR A 222 2.06 -7.17 -12.22
C TYR A 222 3.36 -7.96 -12.29
N ASN A 223 4.34 -7.60 -11.46
CA ASN A 223 5.61 -8.31 -11.40
C ASN A 223 5.40 -9.71 -10.78
N LYS A 224 5.54 -10.76 -11.60
CA LYS A 224 5.35 -12.14 -11.18
C LYS A 224 6.50 -12.62 -10.29
N THR A 225 6.36 -12.38 -8.99
CA THR A 225 7.28 -12.87 -7.95
C THR A 225 7.13 -14.39 -7.75
N SER A 226 7.99 -14.98 -6.91
CA SER A 226 7.84 -16.38 -6.49
C SER A 226 6.48 -16.61 -5.84
N ASP A 227 6.02 -15.70 -4.99
CA ASP A 227 4.74 -15.79 -4.29
C ASP A 227 3.55 -15.75 -5.27
N TYR A 228 3.65 -14.91 -6.33
CA TYR A 228 2.65 -14.92 -7.39
C TYR A 228 2.53 -16.31 -8.04
N TYR A 229 3.67 -16.93 -8.42
CA TYR A 229 3.67 -18.23 -9.05
C TYR A 229 3.20 -19.32 -8.07
N GLU A 230 3.55 -19.24 -6.81
CA GLU A 230 3.10 -20.17 -5.78
C GLU A 230 1.57 -20.11 -5.63
N ASN A 231 1.02 -18.92 -5.39
CA ASN A 231 -0.42 -18.72 -5.23
C ASN A 231 -1.20 -19.12 -6.49
N ALA A 232 -0.71 -18.73 -7.68
CA ALA A 232 -1.34 -19.11 -8.95
C ALA A 232 -1.26 -20.63 -9.20
N GLY A 233 -0.13 -21.25 -8.89
CA GLY A 233 0.05 -22.70 -9.04
C GLY A 233 -0.87 -23.52 -8.14
N PHE A 234 -1.03 -23.10 -6.88
CA PHE A 234 -1.99 -23.74 -5.99
C PHE A 234 -3.43 -23.48 -6.43
N ALA A 235 -3.77 -22.25 -6.80
CA ALA A 235 -5.11 -21.94 -7.31
C ALA A 235 -5.46 -22.79 -8.55
N GLN A 236 -4.51 -23.00 -9.48
CA GLN A 236 -4.66 -23.91 -10.62
C GLN A 236 -4.90 -25.35 -10.15
N LEU A 237 -4.13 -25.83 -9.19
CA LEU A 237 -4.26 -27.19 -8.66
C LEU A 237 -5.65 -27.41 -8.01
N TYR A 238 -6.11 -26.48 -7.21
CA TYR A 238 -7.42 -26.53 -6.54
C TYR A 238 -8.60 -26.35 -7.50
N THR A 239 -8.44 -25.62 -8.61
CA THR A 239 -9.48 -25.48 -9.64
C THR A 239 -9.53 -26.65 -10.62
N GLY A 240 -8.64 -27.65 -10.45
CA GLY A 240 -8.63 -28.87 -11.26
C GLY A 240 -7.61 -28.86 -12.40
N ASP A 241 -6.99 -27.73 -12.70
CA ASP A 241 -5.90 -27.61 -13.70
C ASP A 241 -4.55 -28.08 -13.10
N ALA A 242 -4.52 -29.37 -12.76
CA ALA A 242 -3.38 -29.95 -12.06
C ALA A 242 -2.10 -29.97 -12.88
N GLU A 243 -2.20 -30.08 -14.19
CA GLU A 243 -1.02 -30.13 -15.07
C GLU A 243 -0.26 -28.79 -15.01
N ASN A 244 -0.95 -27.67 -15.26
CA ASN A 244 -0.32 -26.36 -15.22
C ASN A 244 0.06 -25.95 -13.79
N GLY A 245 -0.77 -26.24 -12.78
CA GLY A 245 -0.46 -25.99 -11.38
C GLY A 245 0.82 -26.69 -10.94
N MET A 246 0.92 -28.01 -11.19
CA MET A 246 2.11 -28.79 -10.84
C MET A 246 3.34 -28.37 -11.63
N LYS A 247 3.19 -28.00 -12.91
CA LYS A 247 4.30 -27.45 -13.69
C LYS A 247 4.85 -26.18 -13.02
N THR A 248 3.97 -25.23 -12.69
CA THR A 248 4.35 -23.95 -12.05
C THR A 248 5.04 -24.19 -10.71
N LEU A 249 4.47 -25.05 -9.85
CA LEU A 249 5.03 -25.36 -8.52
C LEU A 249 6.37 -26.11 -8.61
N ASN A 250 6.51 -27.03 -9.56
CA ASN A 250 7.76 -27.75 -9.79
C ASN A 250 8.87 -26.84 -10.38
N ASP A 251 8.51 -25.86 -11.22
CA ASP A 251 9.46 -24.86 -11.71
C ASP A 251 9.98 -23.99 -10.54
N LEU A 252 9.14 -23.65 -9.56
CA LEU A 252 9.59 -22.99 -8.33
C LEU A 252 10.49 -23.91 -7.49
N LEU A 253 10.08 -25.16 -7.30
CA LEU A 253 10.83 -26.13 -6.52
C LEU A 253 12.19 -26.44 -7.14
N SER A 254 12.30 -26.42 -8.48
CA SER A 254 13.58 -26.63 -9.17
C SER A 254 14.65 -25.60 -8.80
N LYS A 255 14.22 -24.37 -8.46
CA LYS A 255 15.11 -23.30 -8.02
C LYS A 255 15.56 -23.47 -6.55
N LYS A 256 14.73 -24.12 -5.73
CA LYS A 256 14.99 -24.42 -4.32
C LYS A 256 14.55 -25.86 -3.99
N PRO A 257 15.31 -26.90 -4.43
CA PRO A 257 14.87 -28.30 -4.39
C PRO A 257 14.55 -28.84 -3.00
N ASN A 258 15.11 -28.23 -1.94
CA ASN A 258 14.95 -28.66 -0.55
C ASN A 258 14.08 -27.68 0.25
N ASN A 259 13.25 -26.85 -0.40
CA ASN A 259 12.27 -26.02 0.30
C ASN A 259 11.17 -26.92 0.89
N LYS A 260 11.35 -27.30 2.17
CA LYS A 260 10.46 -28.21 2.89
C LYS A 260 9.03 -27.66 2.97
N GLU A 261 8.86 -26.36 3.14
CA GLU A 261 7.56 -25.72 3.23
C GLU A 261 6.80 -25.89 1.89
N LEU A 262 7.41 -25.52 0.76
CA LEU A 262 6.79 -25.69 -0.54
C LEU A 262 6.50 -27.16 -0.86
N ILE A 263 7.42 -28.09 -0.51
CA ILE A 263 7.21 -29.53 -0.70
C ILE A 263 6.00 -29.99 0.10
N ASN A 264 5.88 -29.55 1.37
CA ASN A 264 4.75 -29.89 2.23
C ASN A 264 3.42 -29.35 1.70
N ASN A 265 3.41 -28.07 1.28
CA ASN A 265 2.23 -27.44 0.72
C ASN A 265 1.76 -28.15 -0.56
N ILE A 266 2.69 -28.55 -1.44
CA ILE A 266 2.37 -29.35 -2.64
C ILE A 266 1.80 -30.71 -2.24
N ALA A 267 2.41 -31.42 -1.27
CA ALA A 267 1.94 -32.71 -0.80
C ALA A 267 0.51 -32.62 -0.26
N TYR A 268 0.26 -31.59 0.56
CA TYR A 268 -1.05 -31.36 1.16
C TYR A 268 -2.11 -31.01 0.10
N ALA A 269 -1.81 -30.09 -0.82
CA ALA A 269 -2.73 -29.73 -1.91
C ALA A 269 -3.07 -30.94 -2.82
N LEU A 270 -2.10 -31.82 -3.07
CA LEU A 270 -2.34 -33.06 -3.79
C LEU A 270 -3.21 -34.05 -2.99
N TYR A 271 -3.04 -34.08 -1.67
CA TYR A 271 -3.91 -34.89 -0.80
C TYR A 271 -5.36 -34.37 -0.83
N GLU A 272 -5.58 -33.07 -0.64
CA GLU A 272 -6.90 -32.43 -0.65
C GLU A 272 -7.60 -32.62 -2.01
N THR A 273 -6.85 -32.49 -3.10
CA THR A 273 -7.37 -32.71 -4.45
C THR A 273 -7.42 -34.18 -4.87
N LYS A 274 -7.25 -35.12 -3.93
CA LYS A 274 -7.35 -36.60 -4.09
C LYS A 274 -6.33 -37.20 -5.07
N ARG A 275 -5.23 -36.50 -5.30
CA ARG A 275 -4.10 -36.97 -6.12
C ARG A 275 -3.07 -37.70 -5.26
N TYR A 276 -3.52 -38.82 -4.67
CA TYR A 276 -2.84 -39.52 -3.58
C TYR A 276 -1.44 -40.02 -3.94
N ASP A 277 -1.22 -40.54 -5.17
CA ASP A 277 0.11 -41.00 -5.58
C ASP A 277 1.12 -39.85 -5.65
N GLY A 278 0.69 -38.68 -6.15
CA GLY A 278 1.50 -37.47 -6.12
C GLY A 278 1.82 -37.02 -4.71
N ALA A 279 0.81 -36.97 -3.83
CA ALA A 279 1.00 -36.62 -2.42
C ALA A 279 2.04 -37.50 -1.73
N LEU A 280 1.96 -38.84 -1.93
CA LEU A 280 2.93 -39.78 -1.37
C LEU A 280 4.35 -39.51 -1.87
N GLY A 281 4.54 -39.14 -3.13
CA GLY A 281 5.86 -38.81 -3.67
C GLY A 281 6.49 -37.61 -2.94
N TYR A 282 5.72 -36.57 -2.68
CA TYR A 282 6.22 -35.39 -1.96
C TYR A 282 6.42 -35.63 -0.46
N TYR A 283 5.52 -36.37 0.22
CA TYR A 283 5.77 -36.77 1.60
C TYR A 283 6.99 -37.69 1.72
N SER A 284 7.20 -38.62 0.79
CA SER A 284 8.42 -39.44 0.77
C SER A 284 9.68 -38.58 0.66
N LYS A 285 9.66 -37.54 -0.19
CA LYS A 285 10.77 -36.59 -0.31
C LYS A 285 11.05 -35.83 1.00
N LEU A 286 10.00 -35.42 1.75
CA LEU A 286 10.18 -34.81 3.07
C LEU A 286 10.81 -35.76 4.08
N ILE A 287 10.37 -37.02 4.09
CA ILE A 287 10.92 -38.07 4.97
C ILE A 287 12.37 -38.41 4.61
N GLU A 288 12.73 -38.39 3.30
CA GLU A 288 14.12 -38.52 2.84
C GLU A 288 15.00 -37.38 3.34
N LEU A 289 14.47 -36.12 3.28
CA LEU A 289 15.17 -34.93 3.76
C LEU A 289 15.30 -34.88 5.30
N ASN A 290 14.36 -35.50 6.01
CA ASN A 290 14.36 -35.63 7.46
C ASN A 290 13.68 -36.94 7.88
N PRO A 291 14.45 -38.05 8.13
CA PRO A 291 13.87 -39.32 8.55
C PRO A 291 13.11 -39.28 9.89
N ASN A 292 13.30 -38.22 10.68
CA ASN A 292 12.61 -38.01 11.96
C ASN A 292 11.38 -37.07 11.84
N ASP A 293 10.94 -36.77 10.61
CA ASP A 293 9.74 -35.96 10.36
C ASP A 293 8.49 -36.81 10.60
N ALA A 294 8.04 -36.81 11.86
CA ALA A 294 6.86 -37.58 12.29
C ALA A 294 5.57 -37.06 11.62
N GLU A 295 5.47 -35.74 11.34
CA GLU A 295 4.30 -35.14 10.71
C GLU A 295 4.15 -35.61 9.26
N SER A 296 5.22 -35.52 8.46
CA SER A 296 5.22 -36.01 7.08
C SER A 296 4.95 -37.52 7.01
N LEU A 297 5.48 -38.29 7.97
CA LEU A 297 5.21 -39.73 8.07
C LEU A 297 3.73 -40.01 8.42
N PHE A 298 3.15 -39.23 9.35
CA PHE A 298 1.73 -39.33 9.69
C PHE A 298 0.85 -39.01 8.48
N MET A 299 1.12 -37.93 7.77
CA MET A 299 0.37 -37.54 6.58
C MET A 299 0.49 -38.62 5.47
N ALA A 300 1.67 -39.17 5.24
CA ALA A 300 1.82 -40.31 4.31
C ALA A 300 0.92 -41.50 4.71
N GLY A 301 0.83 -41.83 6.03
CA GLY A 301 -0.09 -42.83 6.54
C GLY A 301 -1.55 -42.49 6.27
N MET A 302 -1.96 -41.24 6.47
CA MET A 302 -3.31 -40.76 6.14
C MET A 302 -3.62 -40.88 4.66
N VAL A 303 -2.66 -40.55 3.79
CA VAL A 303 -2.81 -40.71 2.32
C VAL A 303 -3.06 -42.18 1.98
N PHE A 304 -2.30 -43.12 2.54
CA PHE A 304 -2.52 -44.56 2.30
C PHE A 304 -3.92 -45.00 2.74
N GLN A 305 -4.42 -44.48 3.87
CA GLN A 305 -5.78 -44.80 4.34
C GLN A 305 -6.85 -44.28 3.35
N LYS A 306 -6.70 -43.04 2.87
CA LYS A 306 -7.63 -42.44 1.88
C LYS A 306 -7.56 -43.13 0.52
N LYS A 307 -6.40 -43.70 0.17
CA LYS A 307 -6.21 -44.53 -1.03
C LYS A 307 -6.84 -45.93 -0.92
N GLY A 308 -7.28 -46.31 0.26
CA GLY A 308 -7.89 -47.63 0.52
C GLY A 308 -6.95 -48.64 1.16
N GLU A 309 -5.67 -48.35 1.29
CA GLU A 309 -4.65 -49.18 1.94
C GLU A 309 -4.67 -49.00 3.49
N LYS A 310 -5.83 -49.24 4.10
CA LYS A 310 -6.11 -48.91 5.49
C LYS A 310 -5.13 -49.46 6.51
N GLU A 311 -4.80 -50.76 6.41
CA GLU A 311 -3.88 -51.42 7.36
C GLU A 311 -2.47 -50.88 7.26
N LYS A 312 -1.99 -50.64 6.03
CA LYS A 312 -0.68 -50.06 5.80
C LYS A 312 -0.61 -48.63 6.33
N GLY A 313 -1.62 -47.82 6.00
CA GLY A 313 -1.70 -46.46 6.48
C GLY A 313 -1.76 -46.37 7.99
N GLN A 314 -2.51 -47.32 8.65
CA GLN A 314 -2.60 -47.40 10.08
C GLN A 314 -1.23 -47.67 10.74
N LYS A 315 -0.46 -48.63 10.23
CA LYS A 315 0.89 -48.95 10.73
C LYS A 315 1.85 -47.78 10.61
N ILE A 316 1.73 -47.01 9.53
CA ILE A 316 2.56 -45.82 9.30
C ILE A 316 2.18 -44.70 10.29
N CYS A 317 0.88 -44.45 10.49
CA CYS A 317 0.41 -43.49 11.48
C CYS A 317 0.84 -43.88 12.91
N ASP A 318 0.76 -45.17 13.27
CA ASP A 318 1.19 -45.66 14.60
C ASP A 318 2.69 -45.41 14.81
N LYS A 319 3.51 -45.66 13.78
CA LYS A 319 4.94 -45.34 13.81
C LYS A 319 5.18 -43.84 14.02
N ALA A 320 4.46 -42.98 13.29
CA ALA A 320 4.57 -41.54 13.44
C ALA A 320 4.18 -41.05 14.84
N ILE A 321 3.07 -41.59 15.40
CA ILE A 321 2.63 -41.28 16.78
C ILE A 321 3.63 -41.79 17.83
N ALA A 322 4.31 -42.91 17.58
CA ALA A 322 5.37 -43.36 18.47
C ALA A 322 6.59 -42.40 18.47
N MET A 323 6.83 -41.70 17.35
CA MET A 323 7.86 -40.67 17.25
C MET A 323 7.43 -39.33 17.85
N ASP A 324 6.15 -38.93 17.64
CA ASP A 324 5.54 -37.72 18.21
C ASP A 324 4.12 -38.04 18.72
N PRO A 325 3.95 -38.27 20.03
CA PRO A 325 2.64 -38.58 20.63
C PRO A 325 1.57 -37.50 20.45
N SER A 326 1.96 -36.26 20.18
CA SER A 326 1.01 -35.15 19.95
C SER A 326 0.12 -35.39 18.72
N LEU A 327 0.60 -36.14 17.73
CA LEU A 327 -0.12 -36.49 16.50
C LEU A 327 -1.33 -37.41 16.74
N ALA A 328 -1.42 -38.07 17.92
CA ALA A 328 -2.58 -38.91 18.29
C ALA A 328 -3.89 -38.09 18.28
N LYS A 329 -3.85 -36.81 18.58
CA LYS A 329 -5.01 -35.88 18.51
C LYS A 329 -5.60 -35.76 17.11
N ASN A 330 -4.76 -35.84 16.08
CA ASN A 330 -5.16 -35.74 14.69
C ASN A 330 -5.90 -36.97 14.17
N ARG A 331 -5.76 -38.10 14.86
CA ARG A 331 -6.47 -39.37 14.58
C ARG A 331 -7.95 -39.30 14.88
N GLN A 332 -8.37 -38.44 15.84
CA GLN A 332 -9.77 -38.32 16.29
C GLN A 332 -10.55 -37.24 15.53
N LYS A 333 -9.87 -36.34 14.84
CA LYS A 333 -10.51 -35.33 13.98
C LYS A 333 -10.84 -35.96 12.63
N LYS A 334 -11.97 -36.74 12.59
CA LYS A 334 -12.66 -37.00 11.33
C LYS A 334 -13.07 -35.62 10.74
N ASP A 335 -12.54 -35.29 9.60
CA ASP A 335 -12.99 -34.20 8.74
C ASP A 335 -13.00 -32.77 9.34
N VAL A 336 -11.87 -32.30 9.88
CA VAL A 336 -11.67 -30.85 10.07
C VAL A 336 -10.55 -30.42 9.12
N PRO A 337 -10.80 -29.43 8.24
CA PRO A 337 -9.74 -28.87 7.39
C PRO A 337 -8.61 -28.33 8.27
N ALA A 338 -7.37 -28.72 7.99
CA ALA A 338 -6.21 -28.09 8.59
C ALA A 338 -6.03 -26.73 7.92
N GLY A 339 -6.32 -25.67 8.68
CA GLY A 339 -6.14 -24.32 8.23
C GLY A 339 -6.78 -23.36 9.22
N LEU A 340 -6.15 -23.12 10.34
CA LEU A 340 -6.26 -21.90 11.17
C LEU A 340 -4.93 -21.70 11.86
#